data_0fd297891792aaddb720e6cb61cd50e3
#
_entry.id   0fd297891792aaddb720e6cb61cd50e3
#
_cell.length_a   1.000
_cell.length_b   1.000
_cell.length_c   1.000
_cell.angle_alpha   90.00
_cell.angle_beta   90.00
_cell.angle_gamma   90.00
#
_symmetry.space_group_name_H-M   'P 1'
#
loop_
_entity.id
_entity.type
_entity.pdbx_description
1 polymer ?
#
loop_
_entity_poly.entity_id
_entity_poly.type
_entity_poly.pdbx_seq_one_letter_code
_entity_poly.pdbx_strand_id
1 'polypeptide(L)'
;MEPRCEVVANRVFVTDPPLYSSAGVTTGIDLMLHRIADLCGEALAAQVAQTMVVALRRGPQDPELSPFLAYRNHLHSALHRVQDAVGEAPQGDWSVPRMAQVAHTSPRHLTRLFVEHAGVPPLEYLRRLRLATARLALDSGANVTRAAELAGFASDTQLRRAWRQFGGEGSPSRHRRGAPV
;
A
#
# COMPACT_ATOMS: atom_id res chain seq x y z
N MET A 1 20.31 16.92 15.03
CA MET A 1 19.47 17.15 13.82
C MET A 1 19.54 18.63 13.50
N GLU A 2 19.79 19.02 12.25
CA GLU A 2 19.82 20.43 11.86
C GLU A 2 18.43 21.04 12.08
N PRO A 3 18.29 22.12 12.88
CA PRO A 3 16.97 22.68 13.25
C PRO A 3 16.19 23.27 12.09
N ARG A 4 16.79 23.43 10.92
CA ARG A 4 16.14 23.91 9.70
C ARG A 4 15.67 22.80 8.78
N CYS A 5 15.85 21.53 9.16
CA CYS A 5 15.49 20.38 8.38
C CYS A 5 14.17 19.78 8.90
N GLU A 6 13.12 19.84 8.09
CA GLU A 6 11.84 19.19 8.37
C GLU A 6 11.90 17.74 7.92
N VAL A 7 11.62 16.79 8.82
CA VAL A 7 11.54 15.37 8.50
C VAL A 7 10.11 15.00 8.15
N VAL A 8 9.88 14.65 6.88
CA VAL A 8 8.58 14.16 6.41
C VAL A 8 8.54 12.65 6.58
N ALA A 9 7.88 12.18 7.64
CA ALA A 9 7.80 10.76 7.96
C ALA A 9 6.90 9.97 6.99
N ASN A 10 7.21 8.67 6.82
CA ASN A 10 6.41 7.73 6.05
C ASN A 10 6.18 8.17 4.59
N ARG A 11 7.25 8.58 3.92
CA ARG A 11 7.28 8.87 2.48
C ARG A 11 8.34 8.01 1.80
N VAL A 12 8.04 7.57 0.60
CA VAL A 12 8.97 6.82 -0.26
C VAL A 12 10.20 7.69 -0.57
N PHE A 13 9.95 8.93 -0.97
CA PHE A 13 10.96 9.96 -1.16
C PHE A 13 10.35 11.35 -0.99
N VAL A 14 11.20 12.33 -0.77
CA VAL A 14 10.84 13.75 -0.67
C VAL A 14 11.62 14.54 -1.71
N THR A 15 10.91 15.42 -2.41
CA THR A 15 11.49 16.35 -3.39
C THR A 15 11.38 17.78 -2.87
N ASP A 16 12.53 18.41 -2.62
CA ASP A 16 12.67 19.82 -2.21
C ASP A 16 13.85 20.42 -2.99
N PRO A 17 13.64 20.81 -4.25
CA PRO A 17 14.72 21.23 -5.14
C PRO A 17 15.59 22.34 -4.55
N PRO A 18 16.92 22.23 -4.61
CA PRO A 18 17.70 21.22 -5.33
C PRO A 18 17.96 19.91 -4.57
N LEU A 19 17.36 19.72 -3.40
CA LEU A 19 17.56 18.54 -2.56
C LEU A 19 16.51 17.46 -2.84
N TYR A 20 16.94 16.21 -2.81
CA TYR A 20 16.11 15.04 -3.01
C TYR A 20 16.55 13.95 -2.03
N SER A 21 15.62 13.35 -1.32
CA SER A 21 15.92 12.29 -0.36
C SER A 21 14.98 11.11 -0.52
N SER A 22 15.46 9.90 -0.26
CA SER A 22 14.68 8.67 -0.28
C SER A 22 14.82 7.92 1.04
N ALA A 23 13.80 7.15 1.40
CA ALA A 23 13.76 6.40 2.64
C ALA A 23 14.72 5.19 2.66
N GLY A 24 15.15 4.70 1.50
CA GLY A 24 16.07 3.56 1.40
C GLY A 24 16.50 3.26 -0.04
N VAL A 25 17.14 2.11 -0.25
CA VAL A 25 17.74 1.75 -1.54
C VAL A 25 16.69 1.61 -2.64
N THR A 26 15.64 0.83 -2.41
CA THR A 26 14.57 0.63 -3.42
C THR A 26 13.76 1.89 -3.65
N THR A 27 13.56 2.71 -2.65
CA THR A 27 12.91 4.01 -2.76
C THR A 27 13.77 5.05 -3.48
N GLY A 28 15.08 4.85 -3.47
CA GLY A 28 16.01 5.61 -4.32
C GLY A 28 15.81 5.33 -5.81
N ILE A 29 15.47 4.08 -6.17
CA ILE A 29 15.08 3.73 -7.55
C ILE A 29 13.80 4.48 -7.95
N ASP A 30 12.79 4.49 -7.09
CA ASP A 30 11.53 5.22 -7.33
C ASP A 30 11.79 6.72 -7.53
N LEU A 31 12.65 7.33 -6.68
CA LEU A 31 13.07 8.72 -6.80
C LEU A 31 13.74 8.99 -8.16
N MET A 32 14.66 8.14 -8.58
CA MET A 32 15.34 8.32 -9.86
C MET A 32 14.41 8.15 -11.05
N LEU A 33 13.48 7.19 -11.01
CA LEU A 33 12.45 7.02 -12.04
C LEU A 33 11.52 8.24 -12.10
N HIS A 34 11.16 8.82 -10.96
CA HIS A 34 10.39 10.06 -10.90
C HIS A 34 11.18 11.22 -11.53
N ARG A 35 12.46 11.37 -11.23
CA ARG A 35 13.31 12.40 -11.85
C ARG A 35 13.47 12.23 -13.35
N ILE A 36 13.57 10.98 -13.84
CA ILE A 36 13.60 10.68 -15.28
C ILE A 36 12.26 11.09 -15.92
N ALA A 37 11.13 10.81 -15.28
CA ALA A 37 9.82 11.21 -15.76
C ALA A 37 9.70 12.73 -15.88
N ASP A 38 10.13 13.48 -14.86
CA ASP A 38 10.12 14.96 -14.85
C ASP A 38 11.00 15.57 -15.95
N LEU A 39 12.18 15.01 -16.18
CA LEU A 39 13.17 15.59 -17.08
C LEU A 39 13.06 15.10 -18.52
N CYS A 40 12.64 13.85 -18.70
CA CYS A 40 12.69 13.15 -20.00
C CYS A 40 11.34 12.58 -20.43
N GLY A 41 10.32 12.69 -19.59
CA GLY A 41 8.96 12.22 -19.84
C GLY A 41 8.69 10.79 -19.34
N GLU A 42 7.40 10.52 -19.12
CA GLU A 42 6.91 9.25 -18.56
C GLU A 42 7.25 8.03 -19.43
N ALA A 43 7.29 8.18 -20.74
CA ALA A 43 7.59 7.07 -21.65
C ALA A 43 9.00 6.50 -21.43
N LEU A 44 10.01 7.37 -21.28
CA LEU A 44 11.38 6.94 -21.00
C LEU A 44 11.48 6.34 -19.60
N ALA A 45 10.87 6.96 -18.61
CA ALA A 45 10.85 6.41 -17.25
C ALA A 45 10.23 5.01 -17.19
N ALA A 46 9.15 4.76 -17.96
CA ALA A 46 8.53 3.44 -18.08
C ALA A 46 9.47 2.41 -18.74
N GLN A 47 10.18 2.79 -19.79
CA GLN A 47 11.16 1.90 -20.44
C GLN A 47 12.31 1.53 -19.49
N VAL A 48 12.83 2.50 -18.74
CA VAL A 48 13.88 2.25 -17.73
C VAL A 48 13.36 1.33 -16.64
N ALA A 49 12.16 1.56 -16.12
CA ALA A 49 11.54 0.70 -15.11
C ALA A 49 11.37 -0.73 -15.61
N GLN A 50 10.93 -0.94 -16.87
CA GLN A 50 10.83 -2.25 -17.48
C GLN A 50 12.19 -2.95 -17.60
N THR A 51 13.23 -2.22 -18.04
CA THR A 51 14.59 -2.76 -18.14
C THR A 51 15.14 -3.17 -16.78
N MET A 52 14.80 -2.43 -15.73
CA MET A 52 15.19 -2.73 -14.34
C MET A 52 14.28 -3.76 -13.66
N VAL A 53 13.24 -4.28 -14.36
CA VAL A 53 12.23 -5.22 -13.78
C VAL A 53 11.54 -4.64 -12.55
N VAL A 54 11.30 -3.32 -12.53
CA VAL A 54 10.55 -2.65 -11.46
C VAL A 54 9.05 -2.85 -11.72
N ALA A 55 8.43 -3.77 -10.97
CA ALA A 55 7.03 -4.14 -11.17
C ALA A 55 6.04 -3.06 -10.71
N LEU A 56 6.42 -2.24 -9.74
CA LEU A 56 5.57 -1.16 -9.20
C LEU A 56 6.43 0.09 -8.98
N ARG A 57 6.02 1.19 -9.57
CA ARG A 57 6.60 2.53 -9.33
C ARG A 57 5.80 3.22 -8.24
N ARG A 58 6.49 3.83 -7.30
CA ARG A 58 5.92 4.58 -6.18
C ARG A 58 6.21 6.06 -6.33
N GLY A 59 5.27 6.90 -5.94
CA GLY A 59 5.38 8.35 -6.00
C GLY A 59 5.75 9.01 -4.66
N PRO A 60 5.96 10.34 -4.65
CA PRO A 60 6.36 11.08 -3.45
C PRO A 60 5.26 11.09 -2.36
N GLN A 61 4.02 10.80 -2.72
CA GLN A 61 2.91 10.72 -1.78
C GLN A 61 2.66 9.30 -1.23
N ASP A 62 3.33 8.30 -1.77
CA ASP A 62 3.20 6.93 -1.32
C ASP A 62 3.88 6.73 0.04
N PRO A 63 3.34 5.84 0.89
CA PRO A 63 3.97 5.51 2.15
C PRO A 63 5.28 4.74 1.93
N GLU A 64 6.27 4.97 2.77
CA GLU A 64 7.57 4.28 2.77
C GLU A 64 7.41 2.76 2.75
N LEU A 65 6.52 2.25 3.60
CA LEU A 65 6.16 0.84 3.65
C LEU A 65 4.76 0.64 3.07
N SER A 66 4.70 0.00 1.90
CA SER A 66 3.44 -0.50 1.38
C SER A 66 2.78 -1.43 2.41
N PRO A 67 1.46 -1.36 2.65
CA PRO A 67 0.76 -2.32 3.52
C PRO A 67 0.99 -3.78 3.13
N PHE A 68 1.34 -4.07 1.88
CA PHE A 68 1.75 -5.40 1.42
C PHE A 68 3.09 -5.87 2.01
N LEU A 69 4.01 -4.94 2.33
CA LEU A 69 5.32 -5.23 2.90
C LEU A 69 5.38 -4.98 4.40
N ALA A 70 4.63 -4.02 4.93
CA ALA A 70 4.67 -3.57 6.32
C ALA A 70 4.45 -4.71 7.34
N TYR A 71 3.73 -5.76 6.95
CA TYR A 71 3.38 -6.89 7.80
C TYR A 71 4.14 -8.18 7.47
N ARG A 72 5.20 -8.10 6.65
CA ARG A 72 5.97 -9.27 6.18
C ARG A 72 7.37 -9.40 6.81
N ASN A 73 7.65 -8.64 7.85
CA ASN A 73 8.93 -8.70 8.56
C ASN A 73 9.00 -9.90 9.53
N HIS A 74 8.74 -11.12 9.01
CA HIS A 74 8.82 -12.38 9.72
C HIS A 74 9.08 -13.53 8.74
N LEU A 75 9.54 -14.70 9.24
CA LEU A 75 9.82 -15.88 8.43
C LEU A 75 8.76 -16.99 8.58
N HIS A 76 7.58 -16.68 9.11
CA HIS A 76 6.55 -17.66 9.41
C HIS A 76 5.80 -18.10 8.15
N SER A 77 6.08 -19.32 7.65
CA SER A 77 5.56 -19.81 6.37
C SER A 77 4.03 -19.86 6.26
N ALA A 78 3.32 -20.20 7.35
CA ALA A 78 1.86 -20.23 7.36
C ALA A 78 1.25 -18.82 7.19
N LEU A 79 1.88 -17.78 7.78
CA LEU A 79 1.46 -16.39 7.57
C LEU A 79 1.76 -15.92 6.15
N HIS A 80 2.93 -16.26 5.60
CA HIS A 80 3.26 -15.92 4.21
C HIS A 80 2.23 -16.48 3.23
N ARG A 81 1.81 -17.75 3.37
CA ARG A 81 0.76 -18.32 2.52
C ARG A 81 -0.54 -17.51 2.54
N VAL A 82 -0.98 -17.08 3.73
CA VAL A 82 -2.19 -16.26 3.86
C VAL A 82 -1.97 -14.87 3.26
N GLN A 83 -0.82 -14.25 3.53
CA GLN A 83 -0.49 -12.93 3.02
C GLN A 83 -0.37 -12.91 1.50
N ASP A 84 0.19 -13.97 0.90
CA ASP A 84 0.25 -14.14 -0.56
C ASP A 84 -1.15 -14.28 -1.14
N ALA A 85 -1.95 -15.23 -0.64
CA ALA A 85 -3.30 -15.47 -1.14
C ALA A 85 -4.23 -14.25 -1.00
N VAL A 86 -4.16 -13.53 0.13
CA VAL A 86 -4.92 -12.30 0.35
C VAL A 86 -4.38 -11.15 -0.51
N GLY A 87 -3.07 -11.08 -0.71
CA GLY A 87 -2.41 -10.07 -1.57
C GLY A 87 -2.78 -10.21 -3.04
N GLU A 88 -2.88 -11.44 -3.54
CA GLU A 88 -3.29 -11.74 -4.93
C GLU A 88 -4.76 -11.39 -5.20
N ALA A 89 -5.64 -11.59 -4.22
CA ALA A 89 -7.07 -11.35 -4.38
C ALA A 89 -7.69 -10.68 -3.13
N PRO A 90 -7.34 -9.42 -2.80
CA PRO A 90 -7.84 -8.75 -1.61
C PRO A 90 -9.36 -8.54 -1.64
N GLN A 91 -9.96 -8.48 -2.84
CA GLN A 91 -11.40 -8.39 -3.06
C GLN A 91 -12.16 -9.69 -2.77
N GLY A 92 -11.46 -10.81 -2.62
CA GLY A 92 -12.08 -12.12 -2.39
C GLY A 92 -12.90 -12.17 -1.08
N ASP A 93 -13.79 -13.16 -0.98
CA ASP A 93 -14.57 -13.39 0.23
C ASP A 93 -13.70 -14.00 1.34
N TRP A 94 -12.95 -13.15 2.02
CA TRP A 94 -12.03 -13.51 3.07
C TRP A 94 -12.68 -13.45 4.46
N SER A 95 -12.58 -14.58 5.17
CA SER A 95 -12.92 -14.70 6.59
C SER A 95 -11.76 -15.34 7.35
N VAL A 96 -11.75 -15.20 8.69
CA VAL A 96 -10.71 -15.84 9.51
C VAL A 96 -10.67 -17.36 9.33
N PRO A 97 -11.82 -18.06 9.27
CA PRO A 97 -11.83 -19.50 8.95
C PRO A 97 -11.19 -19.83 7.59
N ARG A 98 -11.51 -19.05 6.54
CA ARG A 98 -10.92 -19.26 5.20
C ARG A 98 -9.41 -19.01 5.17
N MET A 99 -8.95 -17.95 5.83
CA MET A 99 -7.51 -17.69 5.99
C MET A 99 -6.83 -18.82 6.76
N ALA A 100 -7.48 -19.36 7.80
CA ALA A 100 -6.95 -20.46 8.60
C ALA A 100 -6.82 -21.76 7.78
N GLN A 101 -7.74 -22.01 6.86
CA GLN A 101 -7.63 -23.12 5.90
C GLN A 101 -6.39 -22.97 5.01
N VAL A 102 -6.15 -21.78 4.46
CA VAL A 102 -4.95 -21.48 3.66
C VAL A 102 -3.66 -21.64 4.46
N ALA A 103 -3.69 -21.28 5.74
CA ALA A 103 -2.57 -21.46 6.67
C ALA A 103 -2.38 -22.90 7.15
N HIS A 104 -3.32 -23.81 6.87
CA HIS A 104 -3.40 -25.17 7.44
C HIS A 104 -3.37 -25.15 8.98
N THR A 105 -4.19 -24.28 9.59
CA THR A 105 -4.24 -24.12 11.05
C THR A 105 -5.66 -23.79 11.54
N SER A 106 -5.85 -23.70 12.87
CA SER A 106 -7.13 -23.28 13.44
C SER A 106 -7.28 -21.73 13.39
N PRO A 107 -8.52 -21.21 13.32
CA PRO A 107 -8.78 -19.77 13.34
C PRO A 107 -8.18 -19.06 14.57
N ARG A 108 -8.24 -19.69 15.74
CA ARG A 108 -7.66 -19.15 16.99
C ARG A 108 -6.13 -19.06 16.90
N HIS A 109 -5.49 -20.10 16.38
CA HIS A 109 -4.03 -20.11 16.22
C HIS A 109 -3.58 -19.10 15.18
N LEU A 110 -4.27 -19.01 14.02
CA LEU A 110 -3.98 -17.99 13.01
C LEU A 110 -4.05 -16.58 13.59
N THR A 111 -5.10 -16.29 14.36
CA THR A 111 -5.25 -14.95 14.97
C THR A 111 -4.07 -14.63 15.90
N ARG A 112 -3.64 -15.60 16.71
CA ARG A 112 -2.46 -15.45 17.58
C ARG A 112 -1.20 -15.20 16.76
N LEU A 113 -0.94 -15.98 15.71
CA LEU A 113 0.21 -15.79 14.84
C LEU A 113 0.25 -14.43 14.17
N PHE A 114 -0.90 -13.93 13.68
CA PHE A 114 -0.97 -12.59 13.10
C PHE A 114 -0.62 -11.50 14.10
N VAL A 115 -1.18 -11.56 15.31
CA VAL A 115 -0.89 -10.56 16.35
C VAL A 115 0.58 -10.63 16.77
N GLU A 116 1.14 -11.83 16.93
CA GLU A 116 2.52 -12.05 17.38
C GLU A 116 3.54 -11.59 16.33
N HIS A 117 3.33 -11.92 15.05
CA HIS A 117 4.34 -11.71 14.00
C HIS A 117 4.06 -10.51 13.09
N ALA A 118 2.79 -10.17 12.86
CA ALA A 118 2.39 -9.04 12.03
C ALA A 118 1.89 -7.82 12.86
N GLY A 119 1.72 -7.97 14.17
CA GLY A 119 1.28 -6.90 15.07
C GLY A 119 -0.19 -6.49 14.93
N VAL A 120 -0.96 -7.14 14.06
CA VAL A 120 -2.37 -6.83 13.79
C VAL A 120 -3.21 -8.09 13.63
N PRO A 121 -4.52 -8.09 13.96
CA PRO A 121 -5.41 -9.22 13.69
C PRO A 121 -5.62 -9.46 12.18
N PRO A 122 -5.97 -10.70 11.73
CA PRO A 122 -6.12 -11.02 10.30
C PRO A 122 -7.11 -10.13 9.54
N LEU A 123 -8.27 -9.79 10.13
CA LEU A 123 -9.25 -8.93 9.47
C LEU A 123 -8.83 -7.46 9.42
N GLU A 124 -8.00 -7.02 10.34
CA GLU A 124 -7.41 -5.67 10.27
C GLU A 124 -6.38 -5.61 9.14
N TYR A 125 -5.51 -6.61 9.05
CA TYR A 125 -4.58 -6.78 7.94
C TYR A 125 -5.31 -6.71 6.58
N LEU A 126 -6.38 -7.51 6.40
CA LEU A 126 -7.22 -7.49 5.19
C LEU A 126 -7.78 -6.10 4.90
N ARG A 127 -8.32 -5.40 5.92
CA ARG A 127 -8.89 -4.06 5.74
C ARG A 127 -7.84 -3.04 5.29
N ARG A 128 -6.63 -3.12 5.82
CA ARG A 128 -5.52 -2.24 5.44
C ARG A 128 -5.05 -2.51 4.01
N LEU A 129 -4.99 -3.79 3.58
CA LEU A 129 -4.71 -4.15 2.20
C LEU A 129 -5.79 -3.62 1.25
N ARG A 130 -7.06 -3.88 1.55
CA ARG A 130 -8.19 -3.36 0.76
C ARG A 130 -8.15 -1.84 0.66
N LEU A 131 -7.79 -1.16 1.72
CA LEU A 131 -7.67 0.28 1.70
C LEU A 131 -6.54 0.76 0.77
N ALA A 132 -5.40 0.06 0.75
CA ALA A 132 -4.32 0.35 -0.19
C ALA A 132 -4.76 0.14 -1.65
N THR A 133 -5.47 -0.96 -1.93
CA THR A 133 -6.05 -1.23 -3.26
C THR A 133 -7.06 -0.14 -3.67
N ALA A 134 -7.92 0.31 -2.73
CA ALA A 134 -8.86 1.40 -3.01
C ALA A 134 -8.15 2.71 -3.32
N ARG A 135 -7.05 3.03 -2.63
CA ARG A 135 -6.23 4.21 -2.92
C ARG A 135 -5.65 4.18 -4.32
N LEU A 136 -5.01 3.06 -4.70
CA LEU A 136 -4.47 2.89 -6.05
C LEU A 136 -5.55 3.06 -7.12
N ALA A 137 -6.76 2.55 -6.89
CA ALA A 137 -7.88 2.74 -7.81
C ALA A 137 -8.31 4.22 -7.89
N LEU A 138 -8.36 4.94 -6.77
CA LEU A 138 -8.69 6.38 -6.74
C LEU A 138 -7.62 7.22 -7.44
N ASP A 139 -6.35 6.91 -7.24
CA ASP A 139 -5.21 7.56 -7.89
C ASP A 139 -5.22 7.34 -9.41
N SER A 140 -5.68 6.15 -9.85
CA SER A 140 -5.93 5.82 -11.26
C SER A 140 -7.22 6.44 -11.82
N GLY A 141 -7.90 7.33 -11.08
CA GLY A 141 -9.08 8.08 -11.54
C GLY A 141 -10.44 7.38 -11.29
N ALA A 142 -10.49 6.19 -10.67
CA ALA A 142 -11.74 5.55 -10.32
C ALA A 142 -12.58 6.42 -9.37
N ASN A 143 -13.91 6.35 -9.48
CA ASN A 143 -14.79 6.95 -8.48
C ASN A 143 -14.80 6.10 -7.19
N VAL A 144 -15.35 6.67 -6.11
CA VAL A 144 -15.35 6.03 -4.78
C VAL A 144 -16.07 4.67 -4.78
N THR A 145 -17.18 4.56 -5.50
CA THR A 145 -17.95 3.33 -5.64
C THR A 145 -17.12 2.24 -6.33
N ARG A 146 -16.50 2.59 -7.46
CA ARG A 146 -15.66 1.66 -8.20
C ARG A 146 -14.41 1.26 -7.42
N ALA A 147 -13.80 2.19 -6.70
CA ALA A 147 -12.66 1.90 -5.82
C ALA A 147 -13.06 0.95 -4.67
N ALA A 148 -14.25 1.12 -4.09
CA ALA A 148 -14.78 0.22 -3.08
C ALA A 148 -14.97 -1.21 -3.62
N GLU A 149 -15.58 -1.35 -4.79
CA GLU A 149 -15.78 -2.63 -5.49
C GLU A 149 -14.45 -3.34 -5.78
N LEU A 150 -13.50 -2.64 -6.43
CA LEU A 150 -12.20 -3.17 -6.79
C LEU A 150 -11.39 -3.63 -5.57
N ALA A 151 -11.55 -2.93 -4.45
CA ALA A 151 -10.90 -3.27 -3.20
C ALA A 151 -11.64 -4.35 -2.37
N GLY A 152 -12.84 -4.76 -2.77
CA GLY A 152 -13.63 -5.77 -2.07
C GLY A 152 -14.37 -5.25 -0.84
N PHE A 153 -14.64 -3.95 -0.76
CA PHE A 153 -15.60 -3.41 0.21
C PHE A 153 -17.02 -3.62 -0.29
N ALA A 154 -17.92 -4.07 0.58
CA ALA A 154 -19.31 -4.31 0.21
C ALA A 154 -20.10 -3.01 -0.08
N SER A 155 -19.58 -1.85 0.29
CA SER A 155 -20.19 -0.54 0.03
C SER A 155 -19.20 0.61 0.23
N ASP A 156 -19.54 1.78 -0.35
CA ASP A 156 -18.85 3.06 -0.10
C ASP A 156 -18.77 3.38 1.40
N THR A 157 -19.82 3.04 2.14
CA THR A 157 -19.88 3.28 3.59
C THR A 157 -18.79 2.49 4.32
N GLN A 158 -18.56 1.23 3.93
CA GLN A 158 -17.48 0.42 4.50
C GLN A 158 -16.09 0.99 4.13
N LEU A 159 -15.88 1.39 2.88
CA LEU A 159 -14.64 2.05 2.47
C LEU A 159 -14.41 3.35 3.28
N ARG A 160 -15.42 4.21 3.40
CA ARG A 160 -15.32 5.45 4.19
C ARG A 160 -15.01 5.19 5.67
N ARG A 161 -15.57 4.12 6.25
CA ARG A 161 -15.27 3.71 7.63
C ARG A 161 -13.82 3.25 7.76
N ALA A 162 -13.34 2.39 6.86
CA ALA A 162 -11.95 1.94 6.84
C ALA A 162 -10.99 3.13 6.61
N TRP A 163 -11.36 4.06 5.73
CA TRP A 163 -10.58 5.27 5.48
C TRP A 163 -10.41 6.12 6.74
N ARG A 164 -11.49 6.38 7.48
CA ARG A 164 -11.42 7.14 8.76
C ARG A 164 -10.57 6.43 9.81
N GLN A 165 -10.59 5.11 9.83
CA GLN A 165 -9.88 4.30 10.82
C GLN A 165 -8.38 4.16 10.50
N PHE A 166 -8.02 4.02 9.24
CA PHE A 166 -6.66 3.63 8.80
C PHE A 166 -6.09 4.53 7.70
N GLY A 167 -6.88 5.40 7.13
CA GLY A 167 -6.56 6.12 5.90
C GLY A 167 -5.78 7.42 6.08
N GLY A 168 -5.61 7.91 7.31
CA GLY A 168 -5.03 9.22 7.55
C GLY A 168 -6.01 10.38 7.27
N GLU A 169 -5.50 11.54 6.89
CA GLU A 169 -6.31 12.75 6.72
C GLU A 169 -7.23 12.72 5.50
N GLY A 170 -8.37 13.39 5.61
CA GLY A 170 -9.30 13.61 4.51
C GLY A 170 -10.34 12.50 4.33
N SER A 171 -10.84 12.38 3.10
CA SER A 171 -11.84 11.40 2.70
C SER A 171 -11.51 10.81 1.33
N PRO A 172 -12.03 9.62 0.96
CA PRO A 172 -11.81 9.04 -0.37
C PRO A 172 -12.16 9.99 -1.52
N SER A 173 -13.20 10.81 -1.34
CA SER A 173 -13.63 11.78 -2.37
C SER A 173 -12.68 12.97 -2.52
N ARG A 174 -12.01 13.38 -1.43
CA ARG A 174 -10.98 14.44 -1.46
C ARG A 174 -9.68 13.91 -2.04
N HIS A 175 -9.31 12.69 -1.69
CA HIS A 175 -8.11 12.02 -2.19
C HIS A 175 -8.11 11.98 -3.73
N ARG A 176 -9.21 11.53 -4.34
CA ARG A 176 -9.40 11.55 -5.80
C ARG A 176 -9.24 12.93 -6.46
N ARG A 177 -9.67 14.01 -5.78
CA ARG A 177 -9.60 15.38 -6.33
C ARG A 177 -8.22 16.01 -6.23
N GLY A 178 -7.37 15.48 -5.35
CA GLY A 178 -6.00 15.96 -5.14
C GLY A 178 -4.94 15.22 -5.97
N ALA A 179 -5.33 14.19 -6.75
CA ALA A 179 -4.44 13.58 -7.73
C ALA A 179 -4.23 14.61 -8.87
N PRO A 180 -2.98 15.03 -9.17
CA PRO A 180 -2.71 15.88 -10.32
C PRO A 180 -3.10 15.12 -11.59
N VAL A 181 -3.78 15.84 -12.50
CA VAL A 181 -4.07 15.41 -13.87
C VAL A 181 -2.76 15.38 -14.65
#